data_2fba0c45d9f57975f4450d026fdc3e14
#
_entry.id   2fba0c45d9f57975f4450d026fdc3e14
#
_cell.length_a   1.000
_cell.length_b   1.000
_cell.length_c   1.000
_cell.angle_alpha   90.00
_cell.angle_beta   90.00
_cell.angle_gamma   90.00
#
_symmetry.space_group_name_H-M   'P 1'
#
loop_
_entity.id
_entity.type
_entity.pdbx_description
1 polymer ?
#
loop_
_entity_poly.entity_id
_entity_poly.type
_entity_poly.pdbx_seq_one_letter_code
_entity_poly.pdbx_strand_id
1 'polypeptide(L)'
;VSFSNETVEKVLSSAKKLGYEISSSPKKNGTPAYNTQRSAKYIAIFCPNISNSYYSTIAQSIEQAAYQKGFKTLIITTFRDEALEKEFLQDMIKLHVSGIVFTMMPQCPQFLEKVAKKYPVIVIGDKTTDIDLNVIETSNYTAGVLMAEHLYELGHRNIAFLTTTIGKSLSLAMRYQRLKAIQNTYKKLCMNEPYNIIVKEAKIDPELERKNIFL
;
A
#
# COMPACT_ATOMS: atom_id res chain seq x y z
N VAL A 1 -29.79 12.75 -31.43
CA VAL A 1 -30.52 14.04 -31.38
C VAL A 1 -29.49 15.11 -31.68
N SER A 2 -29.59 15.79 -32.84
CA SER A 2 -28.73 16.94 -33.14
C SER A 2 -29.47 18.23 -32.71
N PHE A 3 -28.77 19.08 -31.97
CA PHE A 3 -29.29 20.39 -31.58
C PHE A 3 -29.18 21.37 -32.73
N SER A 4 -30.08 22.37 -32.79
CA SER A 4 -29.99 23.45 -33.79
C SER A 4 -28.73 24.31 -33.55
N ASN A 5 -28.18 24.87 -34.63
CA ASN A 5 -27.00 25.75 -34.54
C ASN A 5 -27.23 26.93 -33.57
N GLU A 6 -28.44 27.50 -33.54
CA GLU A 6 -28.82 28.57 -32.61
C GLU A 6 -28.74 28.13 -31.14
N THR A 7 -29.15 26.87 -30.82
CA THR A 7 -29.05 26.31 -29.46
C THR A 7 -27.59 26.12 -29.08
N VAL A 8 -26.75 25.63 -29.99
CA VAL A 8 -25.33 25.43 -29.76
C VAL A 8 -24.65 26.79 -29.49
N GLU A 9 -24.92 27.84 -30.27
CA GLU A 9 -24.36 29.19 -30.09
C GLU A 9 -24.78 29.82 -28.75
N LYS A 10 -26.04 29.66 -28.33
CA LYS A 10 -26.53 30.14 -27.01
C LYS A 10 -25.80 29.42 -25.86
N VAL A 11 -25.60 28.12 -25.94
CA VAL A 11 -24.85 27.34 -24.93
C VAL A 11 -23.39 27.78 -24.87
N LEU A 12 -22.72 27.94 -26.04
CA LEU A 12 -21.32 28.33 -26.12
C LEU A 12 -21.12 29.78 -25.59
N SER A 13 -22.04 30.71 -25.91
CA SER A 13 -21.96 32.08 -25.40
C SER A 13 -22.17 32.15 -23.89
N SER A 14 -23.09 31.36 -23.36
CA SER A 14 -23.34 31.27 -21.92
C SER A 14 -22.17 30.64 -21.17
N ALA A 15 -21.58 29.57 -21.70
CA ALA A 15 -20.37 28.97 -21.16
C ALA A 15 -19.20 29.95 -21.08
N LYS A 16 -18.98 30.74 -22.15
CA LYS A 16 -17.96 31.78 -22.21
C LYS A 16 -18.19 32.89 -21.18
N LYS A 17 -19.45 33.33 -20.99
CA LYS A 17 -19.82 34.32 -19.96
C LYS A 17 -19.55 33.83 -18.54
N LEU A 18 -19.65 32.51 -18.30
CA LEU A 18 -19.40 31.88 -17.02
C LEU A 18 -17.93 31.50 -16.83
N GLY A 19 -17.03 31.86 -17.75
CA GLY A 19 -15.60 31.60 -17.65
C GLY A 19 -15.18 30.18 -18.01
N TYR A 20 -16.04 29.38 -18.69
CA TYR A 20 -15.66 28.09 -19.23
C TYR A 20 -14.89 28.25 -20.53
N GLU A 21 -13.66 27.79 -20.59
CA GLU A 21 -12.89 27.68 -21.82
C GLU A 21 -13.29 26.41 -22.59
N ILE A 22 -13.84 26.57 -23.77
CA ILE A 22 -14.24 25.47 -24.63
C ILE A 22 -13.08 25.18 -25.59
N SER A 23 -12.41 24.05 -25.42
CA SER A 23 -11.35 23.61 -26.33
C SER A 23 -11.96 23.26 -27.70
N SER A 24 -11.46 23.88 -28.75
CA SER A 24 -11.94 23.79 -30.15
C SER A 24 -11.52 22.53 -30.91
N SER A 25 -11.44 21.40 -30.27
CA SER A 25 -11.17 20.10 -30.93
C SER A 25 -12.28 19.11 -30.67
N PRO A 26 -13.10 18.73 -31.66
CA PRO A 26 -14.09 17.69 -31.49
C PRO A 26 -13.37 16.30 -31.41
N LYS A 27 -13.15 15.79 -30.22
CA LYS A 27 -12.85 14.37 -30.07
C LYS A 27 -14.13 13.59 -30.32
N LYS A 28 -14.14 12.76 -31.39
CA LYS A 28 -15.14 11.71 -31.61
C LYS A 28 -15.16 10.79 -30.39
N ASN A 29 -16.36 10.63 -29.82
CA ASN A 29 -16.77 9.82 -28.66
C ASN A 29 -16.81 10.60 -27.32
N GLY A 30 -17.98 10.95 -27.00
CA GLY A 30 -18.75 11.48 -25.89
C GLY A 30 -18.26 11.32 -24.46
N THR A 31 -17.02 11.66 -24.13
CA THR A 31 -16.60 11.93 -22.75
C THR A 31 -16.25 13.40 -22.62
N PRO A 32 -16.75 14.15 -21.62
CA PRO A 32 -16.37 15.54 -21.42
C PRO A 32 -14.84 15.60 -21.28
N ALA A 33 -14.17 16.41 -22.12
CA ALA A 33 -12.77 16.72 -21.93
C ALA A 33 -12.64 17.52 -20.62
N TYR A 34 -12.38 16.83 -19.54
CA TYR A 34 -11.86 17.46 -18.33
C TYR A 34 -10.55 18.13 -18.71
N ASN A 35 -10.46 19.44 -18.44
CA ASN A 35 -9.31 20.26 -18.78
C ASN A 35 -8.04 19.68 -18.12
N THR A 36 -7.23 18.96 -18.90
CA THR A 36 -6.05 18.22 -18.44
C THR A 36 -4.89 19.12 -18.01
N GLN A 37 -5.03 20.46 -18.05
CA GLN A 37 -3.96 21.40 -17.72
C GLN A 37 -3.81 21.72 -16.23
N ARG A 38 -4.67 21.22 -15.34
CA ARG A 38 -4.51 21.30 -13.89
C ARG A 38 -4.98 20.02 -13.18
N SER A 39 -4.65 18.85 -13.70
CA SER A 39 -4.87 17.66 -12.90
C SER A 39 -3.92 17.72 -11.69
N ALA A 40 -4.50 17.92 -10.52
CA ALA A 40 -3.72 17.81 -9.29
C ALA A 40 -3.01 16.45 -9.33
N LYS A 41 -1.68 16.45 -9.22
CA LYS A 41 -0.89 15.24 -9.23
C LYS A 41 -1.15 14.52 -7.91
N TYR A 42 -1.89 13.43 -7.93
CA TYR A 42 -2.20 12.64 -6.75
C TYR A 42 -1.30 11.41 -6.67
N ILE A 43 -0.87 11.08 -5.46
CA ILE A 43 -0.27 9.78 -5.11
C ILE A 43 -1.28 9.04 -4.22
N ALA A 44 -1.63 7.82 -4.60
CA ALA A 44 -2.48 6.94 -3.81
C ALA A 44 -1.62 6.13 -2.83
N ILE A 45 -1.95 6.16 -1.53
CA ILE A 45 -1.26 5.44 -0.46
C ILE A 45 -2.23 4.39 0.09
N PHE A 46 -1.93 3.13 -0.16
CA PHE A 46 -2.69 1.99 0.33
C PHE A 46 -2.12 1.51 1.66
N CYS A 47 -2.96 1.44 2.69
CA CYS A 47 -2.60 0.90 4.00
C CYS A 47 -3.71 0.00 4.55
N PRO A 48 -3.38 -0.95 5.44
CA PRO A 48 -4.40 -1.85 6.00
C PRO A 48 -5.38 -1.11 6.90
N ASN A 49 -4.88 -0.20 7.72
CA ASN A 49 -5.65 0.72 8.57
C ASN A 49 -4.75 1.89 9.00
N ILE A 50 -5.32 2.97 9.46
CA ILE A 50 -4.61 4.14 9.97
C ILE A 50 -4.58 4.23 11.50
N SER A 51 -5.26 3.33 12.21
CA SER A 51 -5.24 3.25 13.68
C SER A 51 -3.92 2.69 14.22
N ASN A 52 -3.20 1.90 13.40
CA ASN A 52 -1.87 1.42 13.75
C ASN A 52 -0.82 2.49 13.41
N SER A 53 -0.11 2.94 14.45
CA SER A 53 0.92 4.01 14.35
C SER A 53 2.00 3.73 13.30
N TYR A 54 2.34 2.47 13.05
CA TYR A 54 3.30 2.10 12.01
C TYR A 54 2.84 2.58 10.62
N TYR A 55 1.59 2.28 10.24
CA TYR A 55 1.08 2.65 8.92
C TYR A 55 0.76 4.14 8.82
N SER A 56 0.20 4.74 9.86
CA SER A 56 -0.09 6.18 9.85
C SER A 56 1.17 7.03 9.81
N THR A 57 2.24 6.63 10.51
CA THR A 57 3.54 7.33 10.46
C THR A 57 4.16 7.25 9.06
N ILE A 58 4.14 6.08 8.42
CA ILE A 58 4.63 5.92 7.05
C ILE A 58 3.81 6.78 6.08
N ALA A 59 2.47 6.70 6.16
CA ALA A 59 1.58 7.47 5.29
C ALA A 59 1.83 8.97 5.44
N GLN A 60 1.95 9.48 6.66
CA GLN A 60 2.25 10.89 6.95
C GLN A 60 3.61 11.31 6.39
N SER A 61 4.63 10.46 6.51
CA SER A 61 5.96 10.75 5.97
C SER A 61 5.95 10.85 4.44
N ILE A 62 5.19 9.95 3.79
CA ILE A 62 5.00 10.00 2.33
C ILE A 62 4.22 11.26 1.93
N GLU A 63 3.16 11.62 2.68
CA GLU A 63 2.38 12.83 2.44
C GLU A 63 3.25 14.09 2.50
N GLN A 64 4.07 14.24 3.54
CA GLN A 64 4.99 15.37 3.68
C GLN A 64 5.99 15.44 2.52
N ALA A 65 6.59 14.32 2.13
CA ALA A 65 7.53 14.27 1.02
C ALA A 65 6.84 14.55 -0.34
N ALA A 66 5.63 14.07 -0.53
CA ALA A 66 4.81 14.32 -1.72
C ALA A 66 4.45 15.81 -1.83
N TYR A 67 4.00 16.41 -0.73
CA TYR A 67 3.64 17.82 -0.67
C TYR A 67 4.81 18.73 -1.08
N GLN A 68 6.02 18.46 -0.57
CA GLN A 68 7.24 19.21 -0.94
C GLN A 68 7.55 19.14 -2.44
N LYS A 69 7.09 18.10 -3.13
CA LYS A 69 7.24 17.90 -4.58
C LYS A 69 6.02 18.30 -5.39
N GLY A 70 5.04 18.97 -4.78
CA GLY A 70 3.83 19.46 -5.45
C GLY A 70 2.79 18.37 -5.74
N PHE A 71 2.85 17.23 -5.06
CA PHE A 71 1.82 16.20 -5.13
C PHE A 71 0.85 16.32 -3.96
N LYS A 72 -0.39 15.91 -4.18
CA LYS A 72 -1.38 15.63 -3.15
C LYS A 72 -1.44 14.12 -2.89
N THR A 73 -1.93 13.71 -1.75
CA THR A 73 -2.06 12.30 -1.40
C THR A 73 -3.51 11.89 -1.17
N LEU A 74 -3.81 10.65 -1.48
CA LEU A 74 -5.06 9.97 -1.16
C LEU A 74 -4.71 8.76 -0.31
N ILE A 75 -5.12 8.75 0.96
CA ILE A 75 -4.90 7.62 1.85
C ILE A 75 -6.11 6.69 1.77
N ILE A 76 -5.85 5.42 1.46
CA ILE A 76 -6.86 4.40 1.20
C ILE A 76 -6.65 3.25 2.17
N THR A 77 -7.67 2.96 2.97
CA THR A 77 -7.64 1.84 3.92
C THR A 77 -8.35 0.62 3.34
N THR A 78 -7.66 -0.50 3.30
CA THR A 78 -8.14 -1.72 2.63
C THR A 78 -8.50 -2.86 3.58
N PHE A 79 -8.19 -2.71 4.88
CA PHE A 79 -8.43 -3.73 5.92
C PHE A 79 -7.89 -5.12 5.56
N ARG A 80 -6.86 -5.21 4.71
CA ARG A 80 -6.31 -6.45 4.14
C ARG A 80 -7.35 -7.26 3.35
N ASP A 81 -8.34 -6.59 2.80
CA ASP A 81 -9.37 -7.19 1.98
C ASP A 81 -8.95 -7.13 0.51
N GLU A 82 -8.81 -8.29 -0.13
CA GLU A 82 -8.38 -8.40 -1.53
C GLU A 82 -9.36 -7.75 -2.50
N ALA A 83 -10.67 -7.85 -2.21
CA ALA A 83 -11.70 -7.29 -3.08
C ALA A 83 -11.67 -5.76 -3.03
N LEU A 84 -11.56 -5.18 -1.82
CA LEU A 84 -11.41 -3.73 -1.64
C LEU A 84 -10.12 -3.21 -2.26
N GLU A 85 -9.00 -3.93 -2.14
CA GLU A 85 -7.76 -3.53 -2.79
C GLU A 85 -7.91 -3.43 -4.31
N LYS A 86 -8.55 -4.43 -4.93
CA LYS A 86 -8.80 -4.42 -6.37
C LYS A 86 -9.74 -3.31 -6.81
N GLU A 87 -10.84 -3.11 -6.07
CA GLU A 87 -11.82 -2.06 -6.34
C GLU A 87 -11.15 -0.68 -6.29
N PHE A 88 -10.50 -0.35 -5.18
CA PHE A 88 -9.86 0.95 -5.02
C PHE A 88 -8.69 1.17 -5.97
N LEU A 89 -7.93 0.13 -6.34
CA LEU A 89 -6.92 0.23 -7.39
C LEU A 89 -7.54 0.63 -8.73
N GLN A 90 -8.68 0.04 -9.11
CA GLN A 90 -9.38 0.40 -10.33
C GLN A 90 -9.87 1.85 -10.30
N ASP A 91 -10.33 2.33 -9.14
CA ASP A 91 -10.77 3.71 -8.99
C ASP A 91 -9.61 4.70 -9.08
N MET A 92 -8.44 4.37 -8.48
CA MET A 92 -7.25 5.20 -8.60
C MET A 92 -6.74 5.27 -10.05
N ILE A 93 -6.86 4.17 -10.80
CA ILE A 93 -6.55 4.15 -12.25
C ILE A 93 -7.50 5.07 -13.02
N LYS A 94 -8.81 5.04 -12.74
CA LYS A 94 -9.81 5.95 -13.35
C LYS A 94 -9.55 7.41 -13.01
N LEU A 95 -9.10 7.68 -11.78
CA LEU A 95 -8.71 9.01 -11.31
C LEU A 95 -7.36 9.50 -11.87
N HIS A 96 -6.67 8.66 -12.64
CA HIS A 96 -5.37 8.97 -13.23
C HIS A 96 -4.34 9.47 -12.21
N VAL A 97 -4.22 8.77 -11.07
CA VAL A 97 -3.19 9.09 -10.06
C VAL A 97 -1.79 9.00 -10.67
N SER A 98 -0.88 9.81 -10.18
CA SER A 98 0.51 9.89 -10.68
C SER A 98 1.39 8.74 -10.20
N GLY A 99 0.99 8.07 -9.12
CA GLY A 99 1.72 6.93 -8.56
C GLY A 99 0.92 6.27 -7.44
N ILE A 100 1.32 5.06 -7.11
CA ILE A 100 0.66 4.21 -6.11
C ILE A 100 1.72 3.68 -5.15
N VAL A 101 1.47 3.82 -3.86
CA VAL A 101 2.33 3.28 -2.79
C VAL A 101 1.52 2.33 -1.92
N PHE A 102 2.01 1.13 -1.72
CA PHE A 102 1.50 0.19 -0.74
C PHE A 102 2.41 0.21 0.49
N THR A 103 1.84 0.45 1.67
CA THR A 103 2.60 0.44 2.94
C THR A 103 2.75 -0.96 3.52
N MET A 104 2.30 -1.96 2.81
CA MET A 104 2.40 -3.39 3.12
C MET A 104 2.40 -4.20 1.83
N MET A 105 2.72 -5.50 1.91
CA MET A 105 2.53 -6.42 0.79
C MET A 105 1.04 -6.52 0.42
N PRO A 106 0.69 -6.39 -0.87
CA PRO A 106 -0.69 -6.41 -1.34
C PRO A 106 -1.35 -7.78 -1.15
N GLN A 107 -2.67 -7.80 -1.02
CA GLN A 107 -3.46 -9.03 -1.02
C GLN A 107 -3.72 -9.53 -2.46
N CYS A 108 -3.60 -8.63 -3.46
CA CYS A 108 -3.80 -8.95 -4.88
C CYS A 108 -2.51 -8.71 -5.71
N PRO A 109 -1.37 -9.38 -5.41
CA PRO A 109 -0.08 -9.05 -6.00
C PRO A 109 -0.06 -9.19 -7.53
N GLN A 110 -0.65 -10.24 -8.10
CA GLN A 110 -0.68 -10.45 -9.56
C GLN A 110 -1.50 -9.37 -10.29
N PHE A 111 -2.52 -8.81 -9.63
CA PHE A 111 -3.26 -7.70 -10.19
C PHE A 111 -2.42 -6.41 -10.13
N LEU A 112 -1.73 -6.18 -9.00
CA LEU A 112 -0.85 -5.02 -8.85
C LEU A 112 0.33 -5.04 -9.83
N GLU A 113 0.90 -6.21 -10.15
CA GLU A 113 1.93 -6.35 -11.19
C GLU A 113 1.44 -5.88 -12.57
N LYS A 114 0.18 -6.20 -12.92
CA LYS A 114 -0.42 -5.71 -14.18
C LYS A 114 -0.57 -4.20 -14.17
N VAL A 115 -0.92 -3.62 -13.02
CA VAL A 115 -1.01 -2.17 -12.84
C VAL A 115 0.38 -1.53 -12.92
N ALA A 116 1.39 -2.12 -12.30
CA ALA A 116 2.76 -1.63 -12.27
C ALA A 116 3.42 -1.52 -13.66
N LYS A 117 2.94 -2.28 -14.64
CA LYS A 117 3.38 -2.14 -16.05
C LYS A 117 2.99 -0.81 -16.69
N LYS A 118 2.00 -0.12 -16.13
CA LYS A 118 1.44 1.13 -16.70
C LYS A 118 1.53 2.32 -15.75
N TYR A 119 1.66 2.07 -14.46
CA TYR A 119 1.68 3.08 -13.41
C TYR A 119 2.92 2.91 -12.53
N PRO A 120 3.54 3.99 -12.04
CA PRO A 120 4.56 3.90 -10.99
C PRO A 120 3.95 3.30 -9.72
N VAL A 121 4.45 2.13 -9.32
CA VAL A 121 4.03 1.41 -8.11
C VAL A 121 5.24 1.13 -7.25
N ILE A 122 5.13 1.40 -5.94
CA ILE A 122 6.12 1.04 -4.92
C ILE A 122 5.39 0.29 -3.80
N VAL A 123 6.01 -0.76 -3.31
CA VAL A 123 5.53 -1.54 -2.16
C VAL A 123 6.56 -1.46 -1.04
N ILE A 124 6.12 -1.25 0.19
CA ILE A 124 6.98 -1.33 1.38
C ILE A 124 6.75 -2.70 2.03
N GLY A 125 7.80 -3.51 2.08
CA GLY A 125 7.69 -4.88 2.62
C GLY A 125 8.91 -5.72 2.28
N ASP A 126 8.83 -7.01 2.47
CA ASP A 126 9.88 -7.93 2.05
C ASP A 126 9.66 -8.37 0.61
N LYS A 127 10.70 -8.27 -0.21
CA LYS A 127 10.68 -8.76 -1.58
C LYS A 127 10.58 -10.30 -1.57
N THR A 128 9.66 -10.82 -2.36
CA THR A 128 9.56 -12.24 -2.65
C THR A 128 9.97 -12.49 -4.10
N THR A 129 10.54 -13.65 -4.37
CA THR A 129 11.02 -14.01 -5.73
C THR A 129 9.90 -14.12 -6.76
N ASP A 130 8.66 -14.22 -6.30
CA ASP A 130 7.51 -14.55 -7.13
C ASP A 130 6.73 -13.30 -7.61
N ILE A 131 7.24 -12.09 -7.31
CA ILE A 131 6.54 -10.84 -7.64
C ILE A 131 7.50 -9.84 -8.27
N ASP A 132 7.14 -9.36 -9.45
CA ASP A 132 7.88 -8.32 -10.19
C ASP A 132 7.34 -6.92 -9.85
N LEU A 133 7.65 -6.46 -8.64
CA LEU A 133 7.30 -5.13 -8.14
C LEU A 133 8.53 -4.41 -7.59
N ASN A 134 8.50 -3.07 -7.63
CA ASN A 134 9.48 -2.26 -6.93
C ASN A 134 9.18 -2.29 -5.42
N VAL A 135 10.05 -2.90 -4.64
CA VAL A 135 9.89 -3.07 -3.20
C VAL A 135 10.96 -2.31 -2.44
N ILE A 136 10.52 -1.54 -1.44
CA ILE A 136 11.41 -1.00 -0.41
C ILE A 136 11.42 -2.00 0.74
N GLU A 137 12.53 -2.70 0.91
CA GLU A 137 12.68 -3.74 1.92
C GLU A 137 13.06 -3.17 3.28
N THR A 138 12.45 -3.72 4.33
CA THR A 138 12.77 -3.43 5.73
C THR A 138 13.68 -4.49 6.35
N SER A 139 14.17 -5.45 5.56
CA SER A 139 15.06 -6.55 5.97
C SER A 139 14.64 -7.23 7.28
N ASN A 140 13.45 -7.83 7.29
CA ASN A 140 12.92 -8.52 8.47
C ASN A 140 13.79 -9.71 8.91
N TYR A 141 14.51 -10.33 7.97
CA TYR A 141 15.46 -11.38 8.32
C TYR A 141 16.62 -10.83 9.16
N THR A 142 17.24 -9.73 8.73
CA THR A 142 18.34 -9.08 9.48
C THR A 142 17.85 -8.61 10.85
N ALA A 143 16.64 -8.02 10.92
CA ALA A 143 16.07 -7.64 12.22
C ALA A 143 15.89 -8.84 13.16
N GLY A 144 15.50 -9.99 12.64
CA GLY A 144 15.42 -11.24 13.42
C GLY A 144 16.79 -11.75 13.89
N VAL A 145 17.83 -11.63 13.06
CA VAL A 145 19.21 -11.98 13.43
C VAL A 145 19.69 -11.10 14.58
N LEU A 146 19.61 -9.77 14.43
CA LEU A 146 20.05 -8.81 15.45
C LEU A 146 19.32 -9.00 16.79
N MET A 147 18.01 -9.26 16.73
CA MET A 147 17.22 -9.54 17.93
C MET A 147 17.70 -10.84 18.64
N ALA A 148 17.96 -11.89 17.87
CA ALA A 148 18.42 -13.15 18.41
C ALA A 148 19.83 -13.04 19.03
N GLU A 149 20.75 -12.36 18.36
CA GLU A 149 22.10 -12.10 18.85
C GLU A 149 22.06 -11.31 20.16
N HIS A 150 21.29 -10.24 20.21
CA HIS A 150 21.13 -9.43 21.41
C HIS A 150 20.57 -10.21 22.60
N LEU A 151 19.50 -11.00 22.39
CA LEU A 151 18.94 -11.85 23.44
C LEU A 151 19.94 -12.94 23.92
N TYR A 152 20.70 -13.50 22.99
CA TYR A 152 21.74 -14.48 23.32
C TYR A 152 22.86 -13.87 24.14
N GLU A 153 23.36 -12.68 23.79
CA GLU A 153 24.40 -11.95 24.53
C GLU A 153 23.96 -11.59 25.95
N LEU A 154 22.66 -11.31 26.15
CA LEU A 154 22.06 -11.10 27.48
C LEU A 154 21.85 -12.38 28.28
N GLY A 155 22.25 -13.53 27.74
CA GLY A 155 22.15 -14.83 28.42
C GLY A 155 20.80 -15.54 28.30
N HIS A 156 19.86 -14.99 27.49
CA HIS A 156 18.56 -15.62 27.29
C HIS A 156 18.69 -16.86 26.39
N ARG A 157 18.26 -18.03 26.91
CA ARG A 157 18.23 -19.31 26.18
C ARG A 157 16.79 -19.81 25.99
N ASN A 158 15.86 -19.32 26.78
CA ASN A 158 14.44 -19.61 26.68
C ASN A 158 13.71 -18.33 26.26
N ILE A 159 13.18 -18.29 25.05
CA ILE A 159 12.49 -17.12 24.52
C ILE A 159 11.11 -17.47 24.01
N ALA A 160 10.21 -16.49 24.01
CA ALA A 160 8.89 -16.61 23.42
C ALA A 160 8.74 -15.63 22.26
N PHE A 161 8.34 -16.15 21.11
CA PHE A 161 8.01 -15.35 19.94
C PHE A 161 6.49 -15.24 19.82
N LEU A 162 5.98 -14.05 20.17
CA LEU A 162 4.55 -13.75 20.04
C LEU A 162 4.29 -13.13 18.67
N THR A 163 3.39 -13.70 17.92
CA THR A 163 3.05 -13.23 16.58
C THR A 163 1.56 -13.40 16.29
N THR A 164 1.09 -12.74 15.28
CA THR A 164 -0.21 -13.05 14.69
C THR A 164 -0.05 -14.21 13.73
N THR A 165 -1.17 -14.81 13.27
CA THR A 165 -1.15 -16.01 12.41
C THR A 165 -0.11 -15.92 11.31
N ILE A 166 0.80 -16.90 11.27
CA ILE A 166 1.78 -17.07 10.21
C ILE A 166 1.13 -17.91 9.12
N GLY A 167 0.36 -17.25 8.25
CA GLY A 167 -0.28 -17.91 7.12
C GLY A 167 0.61 -18.00 5.88
N LYS A 168 0.12 -18.65 4.85
CA LYS A 168 0.79 -18.76 3.54
C LYS A 168 0.72 -17.46 2.70
N SER A 169 0.05 -16.41 3.19
CA SER A 169 -0.09 -15.15 2.49
C SER A 169 1.21 -14.37 2.46
N LEU A 170 1.52 -13.72 1.35
CA LEU A 170 2.68 -12.84 1.17
C LEU A 170 2.73 -11.69 2.19
N SER A 171 1.56 -11.18 2.60
CA SER A 171 1.47 -10.14 3.64
C SER A 171 1.98 -10.58 5.01
N LEU A 172 2.14 -11.88 5.23
CA LEU A 172 2.65 -12.48 6.46
C LEU A 172 4.11 -12.95 6.34
N ALA A 173 4.69 -12.87 5.14
CA ALA A 173 6.08 -13.29 4.89
C ALA A 173 7.08 -12.56 5.79
N MET A 174 6.87 -11.28 6.10
CA MET A 174 7.73 -10.48 6.98
C MET A 174 7.86 -11.07 8.38
N ARG A 175 6.77 -11.55 8.98
CA ARG A 175 6.78 -12.17 10.30
C ARG A 175 7.48 -13.51 10.29
N TYR A 176 7.25 -14.30 9.25
CA TYR A 176 7.91 -15.58 9.04
C TYR A 176 9.43 -15.42 8.89
N GLN A 177 9.89 -14.41 8.14
CA GLN A 177 11.32 -14.14 7.97
C GLN A 177 11.99 -13.78 9.30
N ARG A 178 11.34 -12.97 10.15
CA ARG A 178 11.86 -12.68 11.50
C ARG A 178 11.97 -13.94 12.37
N LEU A 179 10.92 -14.75 12.43
CA LEU A 179 10.93 -16.00 13.18
C LEU A 179 12.01 -16.95 12.67
N LYS A 180 12.10 -17.15 11.36
CA LYS A 180 13.11 -18.01 10.74
C LYS A 180 14.53 -17.54 11.05
N ALA A 181 14.77 -16.23 11.03
CA ALA A 181 16.06 -15.67 11.37
C ALA A 181 16.41 -15.94 12.84
N ILE A 182 15.48 -15.72 13.77
CA ILE A 182 15.68 -16.02 15.20
C ILE A 182 16.02 -17.50 15.39
N GLN A 183 15.24 -18.41 14.82
CA GLN A 183 15.47 -19.84 14.92
C GLN A 183 16.83 -20.26 14.36
N ASN A 184 17.20 -19.75 13.18
CA ASN A 184 18.48 -20.06 12.56
C ASN A 184 19.66 -19.51 13.36
N THR A 185 19.54 -18.31 13.94
CA THR A 185 20.59 -17.68 14.74
C THR A 185 20.79 -18.44 16.06
N TYR A 186 19.72 -18.75 16.79
CA TYR A 186 19.84 -19.56 18.00
C TYR A 186 20.43 -20.94 17.72
N LYS A 187 20.03 -21.61 16.63
CA LYS A 187 20.61 -22.88 16.22
C LYS A 187 22.12 -22.81 16.01
N LYS A 188 22.64 -21.68 15.50
CA LYS A 188 24.07 -21.46 15.30
C LYS A 188 24.79 -21.12 16.60
N LEU A 189 24.23 -20.22 17.41
CA LEU A 189 24.87 -19.75 18.62
C LEU A 189 24.86 -20.77 19.75
N CYS A 190 23.79 -21.58 19.84
CA CYS A 190 23.60 -22.58 20.88
C CYS A 190 23.94 -23.99 20.40
N MET A 191 24.98 -24.20 19.59
CA MET A 191 25.33 -25.53 19.06
C MET A 191 25.56 -26.59 20.17
N ASN A 192 26.07 -26.16 21.31
CA ASN A 192 26.42 -27.05 22.44
C ASN A 192 25.65 -26.70 23.74
N GLU A 193 24.65 -25.83 23.64
CA GLU A 193 23.86 -25.39 24.79
C GLU A 193 22.36 -25.63 24.52
N PRO A 194 21.60 -26.05 25.55
CA PRO A 194 20.16 -26.19 25.40
C PRO A 194 19.51 -24.82 25.24
N TYR A 195 18.57 -24.69 24.30
CA TYR A 195 17.74 -23.52 24.14
C TYR A 195 16.30 -23.90 23.78
N ASN A 196 15.37 -22.99 24.01
CA ASN A 196 13.97 -23.20 23.67
C ASN A 196 13.35 -21.92 23.05
N ILE A 197 12.63 -22.08 21.95
CA ILE A 197 11.90 -21.02 21.31
C ILE A 197 10.42 -21.40 21.23
N ILE A 198 9.61 -20.79 22.08
CA ILE A 198 8.16 -20.97 22.09
C ILE A 198 7.53 -20.02 21.12
N VAL A 199 6.81 -20.53 20.11
CA VAL A 199 6.04 -19.71 19.18
C VAL A 199 4.57 -19.73 19.59
N LYS A 200 4.01 -18.53 19.80
CA LYS A 200 2.58 -18.34 20.11
C LYS A 200 1.96 -17.44 19.06
N GLU A 201 0.95 -17.97 18.38
CA GLU A 201 0.19 -17.26 17.36
C GLU A 201 -1.14 -16.78 17.94
N ALA A 202 -1.38 -15.47 17.86
CA ALA A 202 -2.70 -14.88 18.10
C ALA A 202 -3.46 -14.82 16.78
N LYS A 203 -4.69 -15.29 16.76
CA LYS A 203 -5.58 -15.09 15.60
C LYS A 203 -5.91 -13.62 15.48
N ILE A 204 -5.65 -13.03 14.32
CA ILE A 204 -6.22 -11.72 13.99
C ILE A 204 -7.68 -11.99 13.62
N ASP A 205 -8.60 -11.38 14.36
CA ASP A 205 -9.99 -11.31 13.95
C ASP A 205 -10.14 -10.11 13.00
N PRO A 206 -10.43 -10.33 11.71
CA PRO A 206 -10.62 -9.24 10.76
C PRO A 206 -11.77 -8.31 11.15
N GLU A 207 -12.77 -8.81 11.87
CA GLU A 207 -13.86 -7.99 12.39
C GLU A 207 -13.41 -7.07 13.53
N LEU A 208 -12.47 -7.50 14.37
CA LEU A 208 -11.86 -6.65 15.40
C LEU A 208 -11.00 -5.53 14.78
N GLU A 209 -10.27 -5.80 13.71
CA GLU A 209 -9.58 -4.74 12.97
C GLU A 209 -10.56 -3.72 12.39
N ARG A 210 -11.76 -4.15 11.96
CA ARG A 210 -12.84 -3.25 11.49
C ARG A 210 -13.56 -2.55 12.64
N LYS A 211 -13.78 -3.21 13.78
CA LYS A 211 -14.52 -2.68 14.94
C LYS A 211 -13.71 -1.69 15.78
N ASN A 212 -12.39 -1.81 15.85
CA ASN A 212 -11.52 -0.86 16.56
C ASN A 212 -11.46 0.54 15.94
N ILE A 213 -12.24 0.79 14.89
CA ILE A 213 -12.43 2.12 14.29
C ILE A 213 -13.50 2.95 15.05
N PHE A 214 -14.25 2.33 15.97
CA PHE A 214 -15.41 2.96 16.64
C PHE A 214 -15.35 2.94 18.18
N LEU A 215 -14.19 2.76 18.80
CA LEU A 215 -14.01 2.89 20.24
C LEU A 215 -13.06 4.06 20.56
#